data_64f3bafa8d46cf1ed695881ba62155ed
#
_entry.id   64f3bafa8d46cf1ed695881ba62155ed
#
_cell.length_a   1.000
_cell.length_b   1.000
_cell.length_c   1.000
_cell.angle_alpha   90.00
_cell.angle_beta   90.00
_cell.angle_gamma   90.00
#
_symmetry.space_group_name_H-M   'P 1'
#
loop_
_entity.id
_entity.type
_entity.pdbx_description
1 polymer ?
#
loop_
_entity_poly.entity_id
_entity_poly.type
_entity_poly.pdbx_seq_one_letter_code
_entity_poly.pdbx_strand_id
1 'polypeptide(L)'
;IKYANTIISYIDKVEGLDESIKNEYLGRAYFHRAYRYLNLCFQFGDVPFVSKIIDRPKQDYKSTKREAIIKKLVQDMEFAVQHVPDQKDMTYIGMINKGACRQLLIKCYLANGEFQKAKEQADILISQSGYKLMTETFGTFSNPHPTTWNITNNVIWNLHQGNNKVIAANKEAILVMPNRYGSDSGIRTRTMRNLVPWWNATSISTPDNKLAVDRFALTHASYDASMDYNRTFGRGVGVEIGRASCRERV
;
A
#
# COMPACT_ATOMS: atom_id res chain seq x y z
N ILE A 1 1.48 9.74 12.24
CA ILE A 1 2.64 10.22 13.05
C ILE A 1 2.29 10.14 14.53
N LYS A 2 1.16 10.69 15.01
CA LYS A 2 0.77 10.69 16.43
C LYS A 2 0.89 9.29 17.06
N TYR A 3 0.20 8.29 16.55
CA TYR A 3 0.21 6.93 17.11
C TYR A 3 1.60 6.28 17.07
N ALA A 4 2.38 6.50 16.01
CA ALA A 4 3.76 6.03 15.95
C ALA A 4 4.60 6.65 17.08
N ASN A 5 4.51 7.96 17.27
CA ASN A 5 5.20 8.64 18.34
C ASN A 5 4.72 8.22 19.74
N THR A 6 3.45 7.84 19.90
CA THR A 6 2.94 7.27 21.15
C THR A 6 3.65 5.97 21.49
N ILE A 7 3.75 5.03 20.54
CA ILE A 7 4.49 3.78 20.73
C ILE A 7 5.96 4.09 21.08
N ILE A 8 6.63 4.91 20.28
CA ILE A 8 8.05 5.27 20.48
C ILE A 8 8.31 5.89 21.86
N SER A 9 7.34 6.63 22.40
CA SER A 9 7.51 7.32 23.69
C SER A 9 7.20 6.45 24.91
N TYR A 10 6.42 5.40 24.73
CA TYR A 10 5.90 4.62 25.87
C TYR A 10 6.24 3.14 25.86
N ILE A 11 6.76 2.58 24.76
CA ILE A 11 7.01 1.13 24.65
C ILE A 11 7.95 0.62 25.76
N ASP A 12 8.96 1.41 26.13
CA ASP A 12 9.91 1.03 27.18
C ASP A 12 9.29 1.00 28.59
N LYS A 13 8.13 1.64 28.77
CA LYS A 13 7.39 1.67 30.03
C LYS A 13 6.41 0.49 30.17
N VAL A 14 6.29 -0.35 29.16
CA VAL A 14 5.42 -1.53 29.19
C VAL A 14 6.14 -2.63 29.94
N GLU A 15 5.60 -2.99 31.11
CA GLU A 15 6.14 -4.06 31.95
C GLU A 15 5.70 -5.44 31.44
N GLY A 16 6.51 -6.46 31.66
CA GLY A 16 6.19 -7.85 31.34
C GLY A 16 6.23 -8.19 29.85
N LEU A 17 6.71 -7.32 29.00
CA LEU A 17 6.86 -7.55 27.58
C LEU A 17 8.32 -7.87 27.24
N ASP A 18 8.53 -8.96 26.50
CA ASP A 18 9.87 -9.33 26.04
C ASP A 18 10.51 -8.23 25.17
N GLU A 19 11.81 -8.06 25.30
CA GLU A 19 12.58 -7.04 24.59
C GLU A 19 12.47 -7.22 23.06
N SER A 20 12.46 -8.46 22.59
CA SER A 20 12.26 -8.77 21.16
C SER A 20 10.91 -8.25 20.64
N ILE A 21 9.84 -8.42 21.44
CA ILE A 21 8.50 -7.95 21.10
C ILE A 21 8.43 -6.42 21.16
N LYS A 22 9.07 -5.80 22.18
CA LYS A 22 9.18 -4.34 22.27
C LYS A 22 9.85 -3.76 21.01
N ASN A 23 10.97 -4.35 20.59
CA ASN A 23 11.72 -3.93 19.42
C ASN A 23 10.93 -4.15 18.11
N GLU A 24 10.13 -5.21 18.01
CA GLU A 24 9.23 -5.43 16.90
C GLU A 24 8.18 -4.31 16.78
N TYR A 25 7.50 -3.97 17.89
CA TYR A 25 6.52 -2.87 17.90
C TYR A 25 7.17 -1.52 17.61
N LEU A 26 8.35 -1.27 18.17
CA LEU A 26 9.14 -0.07 17.92
C LEU A 26 9.53 0.04 16.44
N GLY A 27 9.99 -1.04 15.84
CA GLY A 27 10.32 -1.10 14.41
C GLY A 27 9.12 -0.80 13.51
N ARG A 28 7.93 -1.32 13.84
CA ARG A 28 6.69 -0.98 13.12
C ARG A 28 6.29 0.48 13.30
N ALA A 29 6.48 1.02 14.50
CA ALA A 29 6.23 2.45 14.75
C ALA A 29 7.18 3.33 13.92
N TYR A 30 8.46 2.96 13.84
CA TYR A 30 9.44 3.63 13.00
C TYR A 30 9.07 3.55 11.53
N PHE A 31 8.59 2.41 11.04
CA PHE A 31 8.08 2.28 9.67
C PHE A 31 6.97 3.30 9.38
N HIS A 32 5.95 3.37 10.24
CA HIS A 32 4.84 4.31 10.05
C HIS A 32 5.30 5.77 10.09
N ARG A 33 6.24 6.10 10.96
CA ARG A 33 6.83 7.45 11.02
C ARG A 33 7.61 7.76 9.75
N ALA A 34 8.50 6.86 9.35
CA ALA A 34 9.34 7.02 8.18
C ALA A 34 8.53 7.15 6.89
N TYR A 35 7.55 6.28 6.69
CA TYR A 35 6.66 6.32 5.53
C TYR A 35 5.97 7.68 5.37
N ARG A 36 5.46 8.25 6.47
CA ARG A 36 4.78 9.55 6.44
C ARG A 36 5.74 10.70 6.22
N TYR A 37 6.87 10.73 6.92
CA TYR A 37 7.83 11.82 6.77
C TYR A 37 8.57 11.78 5.43
N LEU A 38 8.87 10.62 4.89
CA LEU A 38 9.46 10.53 3.56
C LEU A 38 8.54 11.18 2.50
N ASN A 39 7.24 10.87 2.56
CA ASN A 39 6.26 11.49 1.66
C ASN A 39 6.16 13.01 1.88
N LEU A 40 6.15 13.48 3.14
CA LEU A 40 6.12 14.91 3.45
C LEU A 40 7.37 15.63 2.92
N CYS A 41 8.54 15.04 3.09
CA CYS A 41 9.80 15.61 2.60
C CYS A 41 9.84 15.67 1.06
N PHE A 42 9.29 14.67 0.37
CA PHE A 42 9.22 14.70 -1.09
C PHE A 42 8.23 15.74 -1.62
N GLN A 43 7.14 15.95 -0.88
CA GLN A 43 6.08 16.85 -1.32
C GLN A 43 6.35 18.31 -0.95
N PHE A 44 6.94 18.58 0.23
CA PHE A 44 7.05 19.91 0.81
C PHE A 44 8.49 20.35 1.13
N GLY A 45 9.48 19.48 0.98
CA GLY A 45 10.86 19.82 1.36
C GLY A 45 11.08 19.82 2.86
N ASP A 46 11.52 20.95 3.39
CA ASP A 46 11.73 21.16 4.83
C ASP A 46 10.38 21.22 5.57
N VAL A 47 10.18 20.36 6.56
CA VAL A 47 8.94 20.29 7.35
C VAL A 47 9.22 20.19 8.83
N PRO A 48 8.28 20.56 9.72
CA PRO A 48 8.44 20.33 11.15
C PRO A 48 8.58 18.83 11.45
N PHE A 49 9.65 18.44 12.12
CA PHE A 49 9.88 17.05 12.52
C PHE A 49 9.47 16.83 13.97
N VAL A 50 8.32 16.20 14.16
CA VAL A 50 7.78 15.84 15.47
C VAL A 50 8.20 14.42 15.82
N SER A 51 9.23 14.26 16.64
CA SER A 51 9.82 12.96 17.00
C SER A 51 9.23 12.31 18.25
N LYS A 52 8.49 13.08 19.05
CA LYS A 52 7.90 12.65 20.32
C LYS A 52 6.40 12.94 20.36
N ILE A 53 5.74 12.41 21.37
CA ILE A 53 4.35 12.76 21.65
C ILE A 53 4.25 14.25 22.01
N ILE A 54 3.19 14.89 21.55
CA ILE A 54 2.89 16.29 21.88
C ILE A 54 1.96 16.24 23.10
N ASP A 55 2.44 16.69 24.23
CA ASP A 55 1.74 16.71 25.53
C ASP A 55 1.01 18.03 25.79
N ARG A 56 1.41 19.10 25.10
CA ARG A 56 0.83 20.44 25.23
C ARG A 56 0.58 21.06 23.86
N PRO A 57 -0.45 21.91 23.72
CA PRO A 57 -0.63 22.70 22.51
C PRO A 57 0.62 23.52 22.19
N LYS A 58 1.11 23.41 20.97
CA LYS A 58 2.29 24.11 20.48
C LYS A 58 1.98 24.74 19.13
N GLN A 59 2.35 26.02 18.94
CA GLN A 59 2.12 26.75 17.70
C GLN A 59 3.42 27.21 17.01
N ASP A 60 4.55 27.11 17.70
CA ASP A 60 5.87 27.58 17.26
C ASP A 60 6.73 26.47 16.63
N TYR A 61 6.15 25.65 15.76
CA TYR A 61 6.90 24.62 15.03
C TYR A 61 7.83 25.26 14.02
N LYS A 62 9.12 24.88 14.10
CA LYS A 62 10.11 25.24 13.07
C LYS A 62 10.33 24.07 12.13
N SER A 63 10.55 24.37 10.86
CA SER A 63 10.93 23.37 9.87
C SER A 63 12.33 22.81 10.18
N THR A 64 12.45 21.52 10.03
CA THR A 64 13.72 20.77 10.07
C THR A 64 14.17 20.54 8.63
N LYS A 65 15.45 20.64 8.38
CA LYS A 65 16.01 20.39 7.06
C LYS A 65 15.67 18.97 6.57
N ARG A 66 15.23 18.87 5.33
CA ARG A 66 14.86 17.62 4.68
C ARG A 66 15.95 16.56 4.84
N GLU A 67 17.21 16.92 4.62
CA GLU A 67 18.34 16.00 4.69
C GLU A 67 18.52 15.43 6.10
N ALA A 68 18.32 16.25 7.13
CA ALA A 68 18.38 15.81 8.52
C ALA A 68 17.24 14.84 8.86
N ILE A 69 16.04 15.11 8.35
CA ILE A 69 14.91 14.20 8.49
C ILE A 69 15.23 12.87 7.82
N ILE A 70 15.60 12.87 6.53
CA ILE A 70 15.89 11.65 5.77
C ILE A 70 16.97 10.81 6.46
N LYS A 71 18.05 11.44 6.94
CA LYS A 71 19.09 10.75 7.71
C LYS A 71 18.54 10.06 8.96
N LYS A 72 17.60 10.70 9.66
CA LYS A 72 16.92 10.08 10.81
C LYS A 72 16.02 8.91 10.39
N LEU A 73 15.33 9.04 9.25
CA LEU A 73 14.49 7.98 8.73
C LEU A 73 15.31 6.74 8.30
N VAL A 74 16.52 6.93 7.80
CA VAL A 74 17.45 5.83 7.51
C VAL A 74 17.73 5.05 8.79
N GLN A 75 18.12 5.71 9.88
CA GLN A 75 18.37 5.06 11.16
C GLN A 75 17.14 4.31 11.70
N ASP A 76 15.97 4.94 11.63
CA ASP A 76 14.72 4.32 12.05
C ASP A 76 14.42 3.03 11.23
N MET A 77 14.70 3.07 9.94
CA MET A 77 14.43 1.94 9.06
C MET A 77 15.48 0.84 9.13
N GLU A 78 16.76 1.18 9.40
CA GLU A 78 17.81 0.19 9.70
C GLU A 78 17.40 -0.62 10.94
N PHE A 79 16.95 0.06 12.00
CA PHE A 79 16.41 -0.60 13.18
C PHE A 79 15.19 -1.49 12.86
N ALA A 80 14.24 -0.97 12.08
CA ALA A 80 13.04 -1.72 11.74
C ALA A 80 13.34 -2.99 10.94
N VAL A 81 14.27 -2.95 9.98
CA VAL A 81 14.72 -4.13 9.22
C VAL A 81 15.37 -5.19 10.10
N GLN A 82 16.03 -4.75 11.18
CA GLN A 82 16.67 -5.67 12.14
C GLN A 82 15.64 -6.44 12.99
N HIS A 83 14.60 -5.75 13.46
CA HIS A 83 13.73 -6.26 14.52
C HIS A 83 12.33 -6.69 14.07
N VAL A 84 11.82 -6.18 12.95
CA VAL A 84 10.52 -6.61 12.43
C VAL A 84 10.64 -7.99 11.78
N PRO A 85 9.74 -8.94 12.10
CA PRO A 85 9.81 -10.29 11.57
C PRO A 85 9.49 -10.37 10.07
N ASP A 86 9.93 -11.44 9.43
CA ASP A 86 9.55 -11.77 8.06
C ASP A 86 8.07 -12.17 7.97
N GLN A 87 7.46 -11.99 6.79
CA GLN A 87 6.04 -12.32 6.59
C GLN A 87 5.70 -13.77 6.95
N LYS A 88 6.60 -14.72 6.71
CA LYS A 88 6.41 -16.15 7.02
C LYS A 88 6.30 -16.42 8.51
N ASP A 89 6.88 -15.55 9.34
CA ASP A 89 6.96 -15.71 10.80
C ASP A 89 5.85 -14.90 11.52
N MET A 90 4.92 -14.33 10.75
CA MET A 90 3.84 -13.49 11.28
C MET A 90 2.51 -14.21 11.24
N THR A 91 1.69 -13.99 12.27
CA THR A 91 0.34 -14.56 12.38
C THR A 91 -0.61 -14.04 11.29
N TYR A 92 -0.49 -12.76 10.95
CA TYR A 92 -1.43 -12.11 10.03
C TYR A 92 -0.70 -11.53 8.81
N ILE A 93 -1.26 -11.83 7.63
CA ILE A 93 -0.86 -11.17 6.39
C ILE A 93 -1.46 -9.76 6.36
N GLY A 94 -0.63 -8.77 5.97
CA GLY A 94 -1.05 -7.36 5.92
C GLY A 94 -0.52 -6.50 7.06
N MET A 95 0.07 -7.10 8.09
CA MET A 95 0.88 -6.36 9.06
C MET A 95 2.19 -5.89 8.42
N ILE A 96 2.79 -4.83 8.99
CA ILE A 96 4.13 -4.40 8.57
C ILE A 96 5.12 -5.54 8.84
N ASN A 97 5.77 -5.99 7.78
CA ASN A 97 6.76 -7.07 7.78
C ASN A 97 8.16 -6.55 7.41
N LYS A 98 9.17 -7.36 7.59
CA LYS A 98 10.58 -7.03 7.27
C LYS A 98 10.77 -6.64 5.81
N GLY A 99 10.08 -7.29 4.87
CA GLY A 99 10.14 -6.94 3.45
C GLY A 99 9.66 -5.52 3.17
N ALA A 100 8.55 -5.11 3.80
CA ALA A 100 8.05 -3.74 3.71
C ALA A 100 9.02 -2.72 4.32
N CYS A 101 9.62 -3.07 5.48
CA CYS A 101 10.64 -2.23 6.12
C CYS A 101 11.87 -2.08 5.21
N ARG A 102 12.34 -3.18 4.61
CA ARG A 102 13.47 -3.18 3.68
C ARG A 102 13.20 -2.36 2.44
N GLN A 103 12.01 -2.49 1.87
CA GLN A 103 11.60 -1.70 0.71
C GLN A 103 11.53 -0.19 1.01
N LEU A 104 11.09 0.18 2.22
CA LEU A 104 11.09 1.59 2.64
C LEU A 104 12.51 2.07 2.94
N LEU A 105 13.38 1.22 3.53
CA LEU A 105 14.79 1.53 3.76
C LEU A 105 15.52 1.82 2.44
N ILE A 106 15.26 1.02 1.40
CA ILE A 106 15.80 1.27 0.05
C ILE A 106 15.44 2.69 -0.41
N LYS A 107 14.18 3.08 -0.27
CA LYS A 107 13.74 4.43 -0.63
C LYS A 107 14.41 5.52 0.21
N CYS A 108 14.62 5.28 1.51
CA CYS A 108 15.33 6.20 2.39
C CYS A 108 16.81 6.34 1.99
N TYR A 109 17.49 5.25 1.67
CA TYR A 109 18.88 5.27 1.19
C TYR A 109 19.00 6.01 -0.14
N LEU A 110 18.10 5.75 -1.10
CA LEU A 110 18.08 6.48 -2.37
C LEU A 110 17.90 7.99 -2.14
N ALA A 111 16.99 8.37 -1.24
CA ALA A 111 16.75 9.76 -0.91
C ALA A 111 17.93 10.42 -0.18
N ASN A 112 18.75 9.63 0.53
CA ASN A 112 19.95 10.07 1.23
C ASN A 112 21.23 10.03 0.38
N GLY A 113 21.13 9.53 -0.87
CA GLY A 113 22.29 9.37 -1.77
C GLY A 113 23.16 8.15 -1.49
N GLU A 114 22.71 7.23 -0.65
CA GLU A 114 23.45 6.01 -0.29
C GLU A 114 23.11 4.85 -1.24
N PHE A 115 23.42 5.03 -2.52
CA PHE A 115 23.00 4.13 -3.61
C PHE A 115 23.50 2.70 -3.45
N GLN A 116 24.74 2.53 -2.95
CA GLN A 116 25.31 1.20 -2.76
C GLN A 116 24.54 0.42 -1.68
N LYS A 117 24.21 1.05 -0.56
CA LYS A 117 23.39 0.43 0.50
C LYS A 117 21.98 0.14 0.01
N ALA A 118 21.40 1.03 -0.79
CA ALA A 118 20.09 0.79 -1.40
C ALA A 118 20.13 -0.46 -2.29
N LYS A 119 21.15 -0.63 -3.11
CA LYS A 119 21.35 -1.82 -3.95
C LYS A 119 21.47 -3.08 -3.11
N GLU A 120 22.29 -3.10 -2.07
CA GLU A 120 22.48 -4.24 -1.18
C GLU A 120 21.13 -4.68 -0.54
N GLN A 121 20.32 -3.74 -0.06
CA GLN A 121 19.01 -4.06 0.48
C GLN A 121 18.04 -4.56 -0.59
N ALA A 122 18.13 -4.05 -1.81
CA ALA A 122 17.31 -4.54 -2.93
C ALA A 122 17.72 -5.97 -3.34
N ASP A 123 19.00 -6.26 -3.41
CA ASP A 123 19.52 -7.60 -3.73
C ASP A 123 19.05 -8.63 -2.69
N ILE A 124 19.06 -8.28 -1.40
CA ILE A 124 18.53 -9.13 -0.33
C ILE A 124 17.02 -9.32 -0.49
N LEU A 125 16.28 -8.26 -0.80
CA LEU A 125 14.82 -8.34 -0.98
C LEU A 125 14.46 -9.26 -2.14
N ILE A 126 15.19 -9.23 -3.23
CA ILE A 126 14.94 -10.05 -4.43
C ILE A 126 15.37 -11.51 -4.20
N SER A 127 16.54 -11.73 -3.60
CA SER A 127 17.15 -13.06 -3.56
C SER A 127 16.83 -13.87 -2.32
N GLN A 128 16.50 -13.24 -1.18
CA GLN A 128 16.42 -13.92 0.12
C GLN A 128 15.07 -13.81 0.82
N SER A 129 14.19 -12.90 0.40
CA SER A 129 12.94 -12.63 1.13
C SER A 129 11.75 -13.49 0.70
N GLY A 130 11.92 -14.30 -0.37
CA GLY A 130 10.86 -15.15 -0.90
C GLY A 130 9.80 -14.41 -1.72
N TYR A 131 9.97 -13.12 -1.95
CA TYR A 131 9.14 -12.37 -2.90
C TYR A 131 9.60 -12.62 -4.34
N LYS A 132 8.64 -12.73 -5.24
CA LYS A 132 8.92 -12.93 -6.67
C LYS A 132 7.75 -12.43 -7.51
N LEU A 133 8.03 -12.08 -8.76
CA LEU A 133 6.96 -11.82 -9.71
C LEU A 133 6.16 -13.09 -9.95
N MET A 134 4.84 -12.95 -9.98
CA MET A 134 3.95 -14.06 -10.24
C MET A 134 3.89 -14.35 -11.74
N THR A 135 4.23 -15.58 -12.11
CA THR A 135 4.24 -16.05 -13.52
C THR A 135 3.16 -17.09 -13.79
N GLU A 136 2.57 -17.66 -12.72
CA GLU A 136 1.56 -18.70 -12.78
C GLU A 136 0.28 -18.25 -12.07
N THR A 137 -0.85 -18.79 -12.48
CA THR A 137 -2.14 -18.56 -11.84
C THR A 137 -2.13 -19.02 -10.38
N PHE A 138 -2.81 -18.27 -9.52
CA PHE A 138 -2.87 -18.56 -8.09
C PHE A 138 -4.17 -18.06 -7.46
N GLY A 139 -4.45 -18.56 -6.27
CA GLY A 139 -5.62 -18.14 -5.50
C GLY A 139 -6.93 -18.54 -6.13
N THR A 140 -7.95 -17.73 -5.95
CA THR A 140 -9.30 -17.99 -6.44
C THR A 140 -9.54 -17.20 -7.73
N PHE A 141 -10.04 -17.89 -8.74
CA PHE A 141 -10.58 -17.24 -9.93
C PHE A 141 -12.09 -17.07 -9.78
N SER A 142 -12.57 -15.86 -9.92
CA SER A 142 -13.99 -15.57 -10.08
C SER A 142 -14.18 -14.61 -11.26
N ASN A 143 -15.16 -14.92 -12.08
CA ASN A 143 -15.55 -14.05 -13.18
C ASN A 143 -16.96 -13.49 -12.91
N PRO A 144 -17.07 -12.24 -12.44
CA PRO A 144 -18.36 -11.60 -12.21
C PRO A 144 -19.04 -11.12 -13.49
N HIS A 145 -18.35 -11.21 -14.62
CA HIS A 145 -18.86 -10.74 -15.90
C HIS A 145 -19.74 -11.78 -16.60
N PRO A 146 -20.56 -11.39 -17.57
CA PRO A 146 -21.33 -12.33 -18.35
C PRO A 146 -20.46 -13.41 -19.00
N THR A 147 -21.01 -14.61 -19.14
CA THR A 147 -20.33 -15.73 -19.80
C THR A 147 -19.95 -15.46 -21.25
N THR A 148 -20.58 -14.44 -21.86
CA THR A 148 -20.26 -13.96 -23.21
C THR A 148 -18.90 -13.25 -23.28
N TRP A 149 -18.35 -12.85 -22.15
CA TRP A 149 -17.00 -12.28 -22.08
C TRP A 149 -16.00 -13.42 -21.91
N ASN A 150 -15.15 -13.58 -22.88
CA ASN A 150 -14.11 -14.61 -22.84
C ASN A 150 -12.96 -14.17 -21.91
N ILE A 151 -13.25 -14.16 -20.61
CA ILE A 151 -12.25 -13.88 -19.59
C ILE A 151 -11.65 -15.21 -19.14
N THR A 152 -10.39 -15.40 -19.48
CA THR A 152 -9.63 -16.58 -19.04
C THR A 152 -8.91 -16.32 -17.74
N ASN A 153 -8.79 -17.35 -16.91
CA ASN A 153 -7.95 -17.30 -15.74
C ASN A 153 -6.50 -17.06 -16.14
N ASN A 154 -5.93 -15.96 -15.67
CA ASN A 154 -4.52 -15.63 -15.91
C ASN A 154 -3.94 -14.92 -14.69
N VAL A 155 -2.63 -14.87 -14.63
CA VAL A 155 -1.87 -14.29 -13.51
C VAL A 155 -2.26 -12.84 -13.21
N ILE A 156 -2.48 -12.06 -14.26
CA ILE A 156 -2.81 -10.64 -14.12
C ILE A 156 -4.19 -10.48 -13.50
N TRP A 157 -5.15 -11.28 -13.96
CA TRP A 157 -6.47 -11.32 -13.37
C TRP A 157 -6.40 -11.70 -11.90
N ASN A 158 -5.63 -12.75 -11.55
CA ASN A 158 -5.48 -13.20 -10.17
C ASN A 158 -4.88 -12.13 -9.27
N LEU A 159 -3.85 -11.40 -9.72
CA LEU A 159 -3.24 -10.29 -8.97
C LEU A 159 -4.23 -9.16 -8.65
N HIS A 160 -5.25 -8.98 -9.49
CA HIS A 160 -6.24 -7.91 -9.32
C HIS A 160 -7.49 -8.35 -8.55
N GLN A 161 -7.70 -9.66 -8.36
CA GLN A 161 -8.80 -10.15 -7.53
C GLN A 161 -8.64 -9.73 -6.07
N GLY A 162 -9.69 -9.16 -5.50
CA GLY A 162 -9.68 -8.69 -4.10
C GLY A 162 -9.32 -9.79 -3.10
N ASN A 163 -9.78 -11.02 -3.35
CA ASN A 163 -9.53 -12.16 -2.48
C ASN A 163 -8.08 -12.68 -2.55
N ASN A 164 -7.37 -12.40 -3.64
CA ASN A 164 -6.02 -12.88 -3.87
C ASN A 164 -4.93 -11.90 -3.41
N LYS A 165 -5.29 -10.70 -2.96
CA LYS A 165 -4.30 -9.67 -2.61
C LYS A 165 -3.55 -9.98 -1.33
N VAL A 166 -4.24 -10.55 -0.33
CA VAL A 166 -3.70 -10.81 1.02
C VAL A 166 -3.71 -12.30 1.35
N ILE A 167 -3.19 -13.12 0.45
CA ILE A 167 -3.01 -14.56 0.67
C ILE A 167 -1.54 -14.94 0.56
N ALA A 168 -1.14 -15.99 1.26
CA ALA A 168 0.26 -16.46 1.29
C ALA A 168 0.80 -16.88 -0.08
N ALA A 169 -0.08 -17.28 -1.00
CA ALA A 169 0.27 -17.64 -2.36
C ALA A 169 0.70 -16.43 -3.22
N ASN A 170 0.25 -15.22 -2.88
CA ASN A 170 0.65 -14.00 -3.58
C ASN A 170 2.04 -13.55 -3.15
N LYS A 171 3.06 -14.02 -3.86
CA LYS A 171 4.46 -13.69 -3.58
C LYS A 171 4.92 -12.35 -4.16
N GLU A 172 4.10 -11.71 -4.99
CA GLU A 172 4.41 -10.39 -5.55
C GLU A 172 4.05 -9.25 -4.57
N ALA A 173 3.14 -9.50 -3.64
CA ALA A 173 2.68 -8.52 -2.68
C ALA A 173 3.58 -8.45 -1.45
N ILE A 174 4.36 -7.38 -1.30
CA ILE A 174 5.22 -7.13 -0.12
C ILE A 174 4.38 -6.62 1.05
N LEU A 175 3.55 -5.61 0.80
CA LEU A 175 2.62 -5.04 1.77
C LEU A 175 1.38 -4.54 1.03
N VAL A 176 0.22 -4.96 1.48
CA VAL A 176 -1.06 -4.57 0.89
C VAL A 176 -1.97 -4.01 1.97
N MET A 177 -2.54 -2.85 1.69
CA MET A 177 -3.65 -2.30 2.47
C MET A 177 -4.94 -2.47 1.65
N PRO A 178 -5.65 -3.59 1.81
CA PRO A 178 -6.83 -3.86 1.01
C PRO A 178 -7.99 -2.94 1.42
N ASN A 179 -8.57 -2.28 0.42
CA ASN A 179 -9.84 -1.60 0.59
C ASN A 179 -10.92 -2.56 0.06
N ARG A 180 -11.72 -3.11 0.97
CA ARG A 180 -12.82 -3.99 0.62
C ARG A 180 -14.16 -3.32 0.90
N TYR A 181 -15.10 -3.52 0.02
CA TYR A 181 -16.50 -3.19 0.29
C TYR A 181 -17.02 -4.09 1.41
N GLY A 182 -17.87 -3.56 2.29
CA GLY A 182 -18.48 -4.33 3.37
C GLY A 182 -17.56 -4.59 4.57
N SER A 183 -16.33 -4.06 4.61
CA SER A 183 -15.61 -3.96 5.88
C SER A 183 -16.30 -2.95 6.77
N ASP A 184 -16.44 -3.25 8.08
CA ASP A 184 -17.15 -2.41 9.07
C ASP A 184 -16.71 -0.95 9.11
N SER A 185 -15.50 -0.68 8.66
CA SER A 185 -14.95 0.67 8.61
C SER A 185 -15.44 1.51 7.43
N GLY A 186 -16.10 0.92 6.43
CA GLY A 186 -16.55 1.64 5.23
C GLY A 186 -15.47 2.51 4.59
N ILE A 187 -14.21 2.09 4.69
CA ILE A 187 -13.06 2.87 4.23
C ILE A 187 -13.11 2.96 2.71
N ARG A 188 -13.71 4.04 2.27
CA ARG A 188 -13.78 4.45 0.86
C ARG A 188 -12.67 5.46 0.65
N THR A 189 -11.63 5.10 -0.07
CA THR A 189 -10.60 6.08 -0.37
C THR A 189 -11.08 7.01 -1.48
N ARG A 190 -11.09 8.31 -1.22
CA ARG A 190 -11.34 9.34 -2.25
C ARG A 190 -10.39 9.19 -3.43
N THR A 191 -9.18 8.72 -3.19
CA THR A 191 -8.18 8.45 -4.21
C THR A 191 -8.68 7.47 -5.27
N MET A 192 -9.36 6.39 -4.87
CA MET A 192 -9.97 5.46 -5.83
C MET A 192 -11.05 6.14 -6.67
N ARG A 193 -11.87 7.00 -6.07
CA ARG A 193 -12.89 7.76 -6.80
C ARG A 193 -12.30 8.73 -7.84
N ASN A 194 -11.13 9.28 -7.54
CA ASN A 194 -10.51 10.31 -8.38
C ASN A 194 -9.62 9.72 -9.48
N LEU A 195 -9.14 8.49 -9.29
CA LEU A 195 -8.22 7.84 -10.23
C LEU A 195 -8.92 6.93 -11.24
N VAL A 196 -10.23 6.72 -11.09
CA VAL A 196 -10.99 5.90 -12.03
C VAL A 196 -11.68 6.75 -13.08
N PRO A 197 -11.96 6.17 -14.26
CA PRO A 197 -12.73 6.84 -15.31
C PRO A 197 -14.05 7.40 -14.75
N TRP A 198 -14.32 8.63 -15.12
CA TRP A 198 -15.45 9.38 -14.59
C TRP A 198 -16.78 8.71 -14.93
N TRP A 199 -17.71 8.89 -14.04
CA TRP A 199 -19.08 8.39 -14.17
C TRP A 199 -19.84 8.94 -15.40
N ASN A 200 -19.48 10.12 -15.84
CA ASN A 200 -20.03 10.71 -17.06
C ASN A 200 -19.26 10.29 -18.32
N ALA A 201 -18.32 9.36 -18.21
CA ALA A 201 -17.67 8.77 -19.37
C ALA A 201 -18.64 8.03 -20.31
N THR A 202 -19.87 7.77 -19.85
CA THR A 202 -20.98 7.35 -20.73
C THR A 202 -21.38 8.38 -21.77
N SER A 203 -21.07 9.66 -21.55
CA SER A 203 -21.29 10.72 -22.51
C SER A 203 -20.11 10.95 -23.45
N ILE A 204 -19.00 10.25 -23.22
CA ILE A 204 -17.81 10.32 -24.05
C ILE A 204 -17.83 9.13 -24.99
N SER A 205 -17.75 9.41 -26.29
CA SER A 205 -17.65 8.40 -27.33
C SER A 205 -16.26 8.43 -27.95
N THR A 206 -15.80 7.26 -28.35
CA THR A 206 -14.62 7.10 -29.20
C THR A 206 -14.92 7.59 -30.62
N PRO A 207 -13.90 7.87 -31.45
CA PRO A 207 -14.13 8.31 -32.84
C PRO A 207 -14.99 7.35 -33.68
N ASP A 208 -15.01 6.08 -33.33
CA ASP A 208 -15.84 5.04 -33.96
C ASP A 208 -17.22 4.88 -33.28
N ASN A 209 -17.65 5.89 -32.53
CA ASN A 209 -18.97 5.98 -31.90
C ASN A 209 -19.27 4.91 -30.83
N LYS A 210 -18.24 4.29 -30.24
CA LYS A 210 -18.38 3.40 -29.12
C LYS A 210 -18.30 4.19 -27.81
N LEU A 211 -18.91 3.66 -26.75
CA LEU A 211 -18.79 4.25 -25.43
C LEU A 211 -17.34 4.14 -24.93
N ALA A 212 -16.82 5.20 -24.36
CA ALA A 212 -15.49 5.25 -23.79
C ALA A 212 -15.36 4.40 -22.52
N VAL A 213 -16.47 4.03 -21.89
CA VAL A 213 -16.56 3.12 -20.75
C VAL A 213 -17.49 1.99 -21.07
N ASP A 214 -17.13 0.79 -20.68
CA ASP A 214 -17.95 -0.39 -20.88
C ASP A 214 -19.34 -0.21 -20.23
N ARG A 215 -20.36 -0.38 -21.05
CA ARG A 215 -21.74 -0.29 -20.59
C ARG A 215 -22.07 -1.32 -19.52
N PHE A 216 -21.47 -2.50 -19.58
CA PHE A 216 -21.66 -3.53 -18.58
C PHE A 216 -21.15 -3.08 -17.21
N ALA A 217 -19.96 -2.50 -17.15
CA ALA A 217 -19.40 -1.96 -15.93
C ALA A 217 -20.31 -0.93 -15.28
N LEU A 218 -21.03 -0.15 -16.07
CA LEU A 218 -21.96 0.87 -15.58
C LEU A 218 -23.30 0.31 -15.14
N THR A 219 -23.84 -0.68 -15.85
CA THR A 219 -25.14 -1.27 -15.54
C THR A 219 -25.08 -2.29 -14.41
N HIS A 220 -24.00 -3.05 -14.32
CA HIS A 220 -23.82 -4.07 -13.28
C HIS A 220 -23.30 -3.50 -11.96
N ALA A 221 -22.84 -2.26 -11.96
CA ALA A 221 -22.60 -1.53 -10.73
C ALA A 221 -23.85 -1.38 -9.86
N SER A 222 -25.03 -1.46 -10.47
CA SER A 222 -26.31 -1.45 -9.76
C SER A 222 -26.88 -2.86 -9.56
N TYR A 223 -26.31 -3.87 -10.18
CA TYR A 223 -26.83 -5.24 -10.11
C TYR A 223 -26.58 -5.89 -8.75
N ASP A 224 -25.44 -5.63 -8.17
CA ASP A 224 -25.14 -6.04 -6.80
C ASP A 224 -25.36 -4.84 -5.88
N ALA A 225 -26.56 -4.76 -5.31
CA ALA A 225 -26.91 -3.70 -4.37
C ALA A 225 -25.99 -3.66 -3.13
N SER A 226 -25.35 -4.78 -2.80
CA SER A 226 -24.37 -4.86 -1.72
C SER A 226 -23.04 -4.23 -2.11
N MET A 227 -22.72 -4.18 -3.37
CA MET A 227 -21.45 -3.69 -3.88
C MET A 227 -21.50 -2.27 -4.46
N ASP A 228 -22.61 -1.62 -4.56
CA ASP A 228 -22.80 -0.27 -5.11
C ASP A 228 -21.51 0.37 -5.71
N TYR A 229 -21.01 -0.20 -6.78
CA TYR A 229 -19.75 0.20 -7.41
C TYR A 229 -19.74 1.68 -7.79
N ASN A 230 -20.90 2.21 -8.14
CA ASN A 230 -21.03 3.61 -8.50
C ASN A 230 -20.77 4.54 -7.33
N ARG A 231 -21.24 4.17 -6.13
CA ARG A 231 -21.05 4.99 -4.93
C ARG A 231 -19.76 4.66 -4.20
N THR A 232 -19.40 3.38 -4.16
CA THR A 232 -18.30 2.90 -3.32
C THR A 232 -16.95 3.12 -3.97
N PHE A 233 -16.85 2.84 -5.26
CA PHE A 233 -15.59 2.93 -5.98
C PHE A 233 -15.53 4.13 -6.93
N GLY A 234 -16.44 5.10 -6.77
CA GLY A 234 -16.51 6.21 -7.68
C GLY A 234 -16.68 5.74 -9.11
N ARG A 235 -17.52 4.71 -9.26
CA ARG A 235 -17.68 3.98 -10.52
C ARG A 235 -16.45 3.16 -10.89
N GLY A 236 -15.77 2.68 -9.88
CA GLY A 236 -14.52 1.96 -9.88
C GLY A 236 -14.54 0.57 -10.50
N VAL A 237 -15.65 0.17 -11.07
CA VAL A 237 -15.66 -0.94 -12.04
C VAL A 237 -14.70 -0.63 -13.18
N GLY A 238 -14.56 0.65 -13.53
CA GLY A 238 -13.56 1.11 -14.48
C GLY A 238 -12.10 0.88 -14.05
N VAL A 239 -11.81 0.67 -12.76
CA VAL A 239 -10.42 0.39 -12.34
C VAL A 239 -9.97 -1.00 -12.75
N GLU A 240 -10.82 -1.99 -12.57
CA GLU A 240 -10.48 -3.36 -12.99
C GLU A 240 -10.42 -3.45 -14.51
N ILE A 241 -11.38 -2.84 -15.20
CA ILE A 241 -11.42 -2.77 -16.67
C ILE A 241 -10.31 -1.87 -17.22
N GLY A 242 -10.08 -0.71 -16.63
CA GLY A 242 -9.03 0.20 -17.06
C GLY A 242 -7.62 -0.36 -16.89
N ARG A 243 -7.40 -1.22 -15.90
CA ARG A 243 -6.12 -1.92 -15.72
C ARG A 243 -5.93 -3.05 -16.72
N ALA A 244 -6.97 -3.80 -17.02
CA ALA A 244 -6.92 -4.78 -18.09
C ALA A 244 -6.64 -4.11 -19.45
N SER A 245 -7.34 -3.02 -19.78
CA SER A 245 -7.16 -2.31 -21.04
C SER A 245 -5.82 -1.57 -21.15
N CYS A 246 -5.22 -1.11 -20.05
CA CYS A 246 -3.88 -0.52 -20.06
C CYS A 246 -2.78 -1.55 -20.30
N ARG A 247 -3.02 -2.83 -20.00
CA ARG A 247 -2.02 -3.89 -20.21
C ARG A 247 -2.12 -4.57 -21.57
N GLU A 248 -3.25 -4.50 -22.23
CA GLU A 248 -3.39 -4.95 -23.63
C GLU A 248 -2.70 -4.03 -24.64
N ARG A 249 -2.16 -2.89 -24.20
CA ARG A 249 -1.47 -1.91 -25.05
C ARG A 249 0.07 -1.85 -24.85
N VAL A 250 0.64 -2.74 -24.08
CA VAL A 250 2.09 -2.84 -23.88
C VAL A 250 2.63 -4.13 -24.48
#